data_e7032c74a66261eb9e0926bbfd5a2e8f
#
_entry.id   e7032c74a66261eb9e0926bbfd5a2e8f
#
_cell.length_a   1.000
_cell.length_b   1.000
_cell.length_c   1.000
_cell.angle_alpha   90.00
_cell.angle_beta   90.00
_cell.angle_gamma   90.00
#
_symmetry.space_group_name_H-M   'P 1'
#
loop_
_entity.id
_entity.type
_entity.pdbx_description
1 polymer ?
#
loop_
_entity_poly.entity_id
_entity_poly.type
_entity_poly.pdbx_seq_one_letter_code
_entity_poly.pdbx_strand_id
1 'polypeptide(L)'
;MLKDLIVFDWEVFPNWNCVCWNVYNGTDDYETHVITSDDDDYLKKLKDMAYSGYLTGFNIKAYDLQILKFAIDGWTPQELYEHSMSIVNSKDRQWKSLAFWGKFQFTDLFDDLKSMGSLKQFESNTGLLIKESSVPFGKANLTGADKEEIIQYCKHDVFATNRLVKARWGYLTAKATCSKLSALSEAECLKNTAPKVCAKMIYAKQKVHEDGMTYEIPKKLEPIFRAHIHPTIIDNFVGQPLVNDFEYSVKYLKNTFVFGTGGVHSTLADSLFCKSDSGLCSAQSRVLPSLMPTFRIGS
;
A
#
# COMPACT_ATOMS: atom_id res chain seq x y z
N MET A 1 7.65 14.97 10.71
CA MET A 1 7.87 15.38 9.30
C MET A 1 8.66 14.27 8.68
N LEU A 2 8.16 13.70 7.60
CA LEU A 2 8.84 12.63 6.86
C LEU A 2 10.27 13.05 6.54
N LYS A 3 11.23 12.44 7.23
CA LYS A 3 12.66 12.60 6.97
C LYS A 3 13.19 11.25 6.53
N ASP A 4 14.15 11.29 5.61
CA ASP A 4 14.95 10.14 5.24
C ASP A 4 14.13 8.94 4.67
N LEU A 5 13.30 9.23 3.64
CA LEU A 5 12.73 8.18 2.81
C LEU A 5 13.82 7.59 1.93
N ILE A 6 14.11 6.33 2.14
CA ILE A 6 15.03 5.54 1.31
C ILE A 6 14.23 4.89 0.20
N VAL A 7 14.31 5.44 -0.99
CA VAL A 7 13.69 4.83 -2.18
C VAL A 7 14.64 3.78 -2.72
N PHE A 8 14.16 2.55 -2.90
CA PHE A 8 14.99 1.45 -3.36
C PHE A 8 14.22 0.46 -4.21
N ASP A 9 14.95 -0.28 -5.00
CA ASP A 9 14.48 -1.36 -5.86
C ASP A 9 15.54 -2.46 -5.95
N TRP A 10 15.15 -3.70 -6.21
CA TRP A 10 16.03 -4.86 -6.13
C TRP A 10 15.93 -5.78 -7.34
N GLU A 11 17.07 -6.12 -7.93
CA GLU A 11 17.18 -7.09 -9.00
C GLU A 11 17.93 -8.35 -8.55
N VAL A 12 17.31 -9.51 -8.75
CA VAL A 12 17.82 -10.80 -8.26
C VAL A 12 18.00 -11.79 -9.41
N PHE A 13 19.23 -12.28 -9.55
CA PHE A 13 19.64 -13.29 -10.53
C PHE A 13 20.30 -14.50 -9.83
N PRO A 14 20.44 -15.67 -10.49
CA PRO A 14 20.91 -16.90 -9.84
C PRO A 14 22.20 -16.77 -9.04
N ASN A 15 23.17 -16.02 -9.55
CA ASN A 15 24.49 -15.90 -8.90
C ASN A 15 24.87 -14.45 -8.60
N TRP A 16 23.92 -13.53 -8.72
CA TRP A 16 24.19 -12.12 -8.55
C TRP A 16 22.92 -11.34 -8.25
N ASN A 17 23.06 -10.29 -7.48
CA ASN A 17 21.99 -9.34 -7.25
C ASN A 17 22.52 -7.92 -7.09
N CYS A 18 21.64 -6.96 -7.31
CA CYS A 18 21.93 -5.57 -6.99
C CYS A 18 20.69 -4.88 -6.39
N VAL A 19 20.97 -3.89 -5.56
CA VAL A 19 19.98 -2.93 -5.09
C VAL A 19 20.41 -1.53 -5.48
N CYS A 20 19.50 -0.77 -6.07
CA CYS A 20 19.68 0.65 -6.31
C CYS A 20 18.86 1.44 -5.31
N TRP A 21 19.38 2.52 -4.77
CA TRP A 21 18.68 3.30 -3.77
C TRP A 21 19.14 4.77 -3.72
N ASN A 22 18.29 5.63 -3.21
CA ASN A 22 18.61 7.01 -2.89
C ASN A 22 17.80 7.51 -1.68
N VAL A 23 18.23 8.61 -1.11
CA VAL A 23 17.42 9.35 -0.14
C VAL A 23 16.55 10.35 -0.88
N TYR A 24 15.23 10.24 -0.72
CA TYR A 24 14.29 11.18 -1.34
C TYR A 24 14.46 12.59 -0.76
N ASN A 25 14.79 13.54 -1.61
CA ASN A 25 15.05 14.94 -1.24
C ASN A 25 13.99 15.94 -1.74
N GLY A 26 12.91 15.44 -2.36
CA GLY A 26 11.85 16.28 -2.94
C GLY A 26 12.16 16.85 -4.33
N THR A 27 13.36 16.60 -4.86
CA THR A 27 13.81 17.07 -6.18
C THR A 27 14.03 15.88 -7.11
N ASP A 28 14.33 16.17 -8.37
CA ASP A 28 14.73 15.16 -9.35
C ASP A 28 16.28 15.07 -9.47
N ASP A 29 16.99 15.87 -8.67
CA ASP A 29 18.45 15.87 -8.57
C ASP A 29 18.88 15.12 -7.31
N TYR A 30 19.23 13.84 -7.47
CA TYR A 30 19.67 12.95 -6.42
C TYR A 30 20.69 11.94 -6.97
N GLU A 31 21.62 11.56 -6.11
CA GLU A 31 22.53 10.46 -6.39
C GLU A 31 21.88 9.12 -6.12
N THR A 32 21.96 8.21 -7.09
CA THR A 32 21.52 6.83 -6.91
C THR A 32 22.74 5.96 -6.57
N HIS A 33 22.72 5.42 -5.37
CA HIS A 33 23.72 4.46 -4.89
C HIS A 33 23.38 3.06 -5.39
N VAL A 34 24.42 2.26 -5.60
CA VAL A 34 24.32 0.87 -6.03
C VAL A 34 25.07 -0.01 -5.05
N ILE A 35 24.44 -1.09 -4.65
CA ILE A 35 25.06 -2.15 -3.85
C ILE A 35 24.90 -3.45 -4.66
N THR A 36 25.97 -4.20 -4.82
CA THR A 36 25.96 -5.47 -5.55
C THR A 36 26.48 -6.59 -4.67
N SER A 37 26.09 -7.82 -4.98
CA SER A 37 26.62 -9.00 -4.30
C SER A 37 28.11 -9.25 -4.54
N ASP A 38 28.73 -8.51 -5.45
CA ASP A 38 30.18 -8.55 -5.67
C ASP A 38 30.95 -7.62 -4.72
N ASP A 39 30.27 -6.77 -3.95
CA ASP A 39 30.92 -5.81 -3.05
C ASP A 39 31.50 -6.55 -1.82
N ASP A 40 32.75 -6.31 -1.48
CA ASP A 40 33.39 -6.89 -0.30
C ASP A 40 32.64 -6.60 1.01
N ASP A 41 32.01 -5.43 1.10
CA ASP A 41 31.25 -4.97 2.26
C ASP A 41 29.73 -5.02 2.05
N TYR A 42 29.25 -5.88 1.14
CA TYR A 42 27.85 -6.02 0.73
C TYR A 42 26.87 -6.03 1.90
N LEU A 43 27.06 -6.94 2.87
CA LEU A 43 26.16 -7.06 4.02
C LEU A 43 26.15 -5.82 4.91
N LYS A 44 27.29 -5.14 5.04
CA LYS A 44 27.37 -3.90 5.79
C LYS A 44 26.59 -2.80 5.10
N LYS A 45 26.81 -2.61 3.80
CA LYS A 45 26.09 -1.61 2.98
C LYS A 45 24.59 -1.83 3.02
N LEU A 46 24.12 -3.09 2.92
CA LEU A 46 22.70 -3.41 3.03
C LEU A 46 22.12 -3.02 4.39
N LYS A 47 22.83 -3.33 5.48
CA LYS A 47 22.39 -2.95 6.84
C LYS A 47 22.37 -1.44 7.01
N ASP A 48 23.40 -0.75 6.54
CA ASP A 48 23.51 0.70 6.61
C ASP A 48 22.32 1.35 5.86
N MET A 49 22.01 0.90 4.64
CA MET A 49 20.83 1.34 3.90
C MET A 49 19.52 1.02 4.65
N ALA A 50 19.34 -0.23 5.08
CA ALA A 50 18.09 -0.71 5.65
C ALA A 50 17.68 -0.02 6.95
N TYR A 51 18.66 0.48 7.71
CA TYR A 51 18.43 1.09 9.03
C TYR A 51 18.69 2.60 9.06
N SER A 52 19.01 3.23 7.93
CA SER A 52 19.27 4.68 7.86
C SER A 52 18.01 5.53 7.81
N GLY A 53 16.85 4.95 7.45
CA GLY A 53 15.59 5.69 7.32
C GLY A 53 14.38 4.81 7.10
N TYR A 54 13.34 5.41 6.51
CA TYR A 54 12.12 4.70 6.09
C TYR A 54 12.29 4.13 4.69
N LEU A 55 12.36 2.81 4.59
CA LEU A 55 12.38 2.12 3.30
C LEU A 55 11.08 2.37 2.54
N THR A 56 11.18 2.75 1.29
CA THR A 56 10.02 2.94 0.43
C THR A 56 10.26 2.44 -0.99
N GLY A 57 9.22 1.91 -1.59
CA GLY A 57 9.24 1.40 -2.95
C GLY A 57 7.84 0.97 -3.35
N PHE A 58 7.72 0.38 -4.52
CA PHE A 58 6.44 -0.08 -5.06
C PHE A 58 6.25 -1.57 -4.76
N ASN A 59 5.24 -1.91 -3.98
CA ASN A 59 4.90 -3.30 -3.62
C ASN A 59 6.02 -4.03 -2.84
N ILE A 60 6.82 -3.29 -2.09
CA ILE A 60 7.99 -3.81 -1.39
C ILE A 60 7.67 -4.86 -0.33
N LYS A 61 6.48 -4.83 0.25
CA LYS A 61 6.03 -5.85 1.22
C LYS A 61 5.98 -7.23 0.60
N ALA A 62 5.59 -7.28 -0.66
CA ALA A 62 5.41 -8.55 -1.36
C ALA A 62 6.74 -9.15 -1.80
N TYR A 63 7.75 -8.33 -2.04
CA TYR A 63 8.98 -8.78 -2.67
C TYR A 63 10.23 -8.22 -1.98
N ASP A 64 10.57 -6.96 -2.19
CA ASP A 64 11.88 -6.39 -1.87
C ASP A 64 12.27 -6.49 -0.40
N LEU A 65 11.33 -6.28 0.52
CA LEU A 65 11.59 -6.40 1.95
C LEU A 65 11.90 -7.85 2.37
N GLN A 66 11.37 -8.84 1.66
CA GLN A 66 11.67 -10.23 1.92
C GLN A 66 13.09 -10.55 1.45
N ILE A 67 13.43 -10.12 0.23
CA ILE A 67 14.78 -10.28 -0.32
C ILE A 67 15.80 -9.59 0.58
N LEU A 68 15.55 -8.33 0.95
CA LEU A 68 16.42 -7.56 1.85
C LEU A 68 16.64 -8.27 3.19
N LYS A 69 15.56 -8.80 3.78
CA LYS A 69 15.68 -9.51 5.06
C LYS A 69 16.57 -10.73 4.96
N PHE A 70 16.36 -11.56 3.96
CA PHE A 70 17.14 -12.78 3.79
C PHE A 70 18.59 -12.50 3.36
N ALA A 71 18.81 -11.45 2.56
CA ALA A 71 20.15 -10.99 2.24
C ALA A 71 20.90 -10.52 3.49
N ILE A 72 20.26 -9.75 4.38
CA ILE A 72 20.84 -9.33 5.68
C ILE A 72 21.11 -10.53 6.60
N ASP A 73 20.31 -11.56 6.52
CA ASP A 73 20.50 -12.81 7.27
C ASP A 73 21.64 -13.69 6.69
N GLY A 74 22.24 -13.27 5.57
CA GLY A 74 23.42 -13.90 4.99
C GLY A 74 23.12 -14.95 3.91
N TRP A 75 21.93 -14.94 3.33
CA TRP A 75 21.62 -15.82 2.20
C TRP A 75 22.47 -15.46 0.98
N THR A 76 22.88 -16.50 0.28
CA THR A 76 23.62 -16.38 -0.98
C THR A 76 22.73 -15.85 -2.11
N PRO A 77 23.32 -15.28 -3.17
CA PRO A 77 22.53 -14.85 -4.35
C PRO A 77 21.65 -15.97 -4.93
N GLN A 78 22.13 -17.22 -4.93
CA GLN A 78 21.36 -18.37 -5.41
C GLN A 78 20.12 -18.64 -4.53
N GLU A 79 20.28 -18.63 -3.20
CA GLU A 79 19.14 -18.82 -2.28
C GLU A 79 18.13 -17.68 -2.40
N LEU A 80 18.60 -16.44 -2.56
CA LEU A 80 17.72 -15.28 -2.82
C LEU A 80 16.97 -15.44 -4.14
N TYR A 81 17.61 -15.92 -5.19
CA TYR A 81 16.98 -16.17 -6.47
C TYR A 81 15.89 -17.25 -6.39
N GLU A 82 16.20 -18.37 -5.73
CA GLU A 82 15.21 -19.45 -5.53
C GLU A 82 13.99 -18.96 -4.74
N HIS A 83 14.22 -18.14 -3.72
CA HIS A 83 13.14 -17.51 -2.97
C HIS A 83 12.35 -16.53 -3.84
N SER A 84 13.02 -15.68 -4.60
CA SER A 84 12.40 -14.78 -5.59
C SER A 84 11.50 -15.53 -6.53
N MET A 85 11.99 -16.62 -7.12
CA MET A 85 11.20 -17.46 -8.02
C MET A 85 10.00 -18.11 -7.32
N SER A 86 10.14 -18.45 -6.04
CA SER A 86 9.00 -18.96 -5.25
C SER A 86 7.92 -17.91 -5.05
N ILE A 87 8.29 -16.65 -4.84
CA ILE A 87 7.34 -15.53 -4.73
C ILE A 87 6.63 -15.28 -6.07
N VAL A 88 7.39 -15.18 -7.14
CA VAL A 88 6.87 -14.84 -8.48
C VAL A 88 5.95 -15.94 -9.01
N ASN A 89 6.30 -17.21 -8.80
CA ASN A 89 5.54 -18.36 -9.28
C ASN A 89 4.39 -18.79 -8.35
N SER A 90 4.31 -18.22 -7.15
CA SER A 90 3.24 -18.55 -6.20
C SER A 90 1.89 -18.10 -6.75
N LYS A 91 0.98 -19.06 -6.98
CA LYS A 91 -0.42 -18.78 -7.31
C LYS A 91 -1.18 -18.24 -6.10
N ASP A 92 -0.78 -18.63 -4.92
CA ASP A 92 -1.28 -18.13 -3.65
C ASP A 92 -0.43 -16.95 -3.22
N ARG A 93 -0.85 -15.76 -3.58
CA ARG A 93 -0.33 -14.51 -3.02
C ARG A 93 -0.73 -14.41 -1.54
N GLN A 94 -0.47 -15.47 -0.78
CA GLN A 94 -0.60 -15.43 0.66
C GLN A 94 0.45 -14.46 1.17
N TRP A 95 -0.01 -13.26 1.45
CA TRP A 95 0.68 -12.25 2.22
C TRP A 95 0.91 -12.82 3.62
N LYS A 96 1.85 -13.73 3.73
CA LYS A 96 2.30 -14.17 5.05
C LYS A 96 2.83 -12.92 5.70
N SER A 97 2.08 -12.40 6.66
CA SER A 97 2.55 -11.38 7.58
C SER A 97 3.82 -11.91 8.22
N LEU A 98 4.93 -11.59 7.62
CA LEU A 98 6.22 -12.08 8.09
C LEU A 98 6.55 -11.27 9.35
N ALA A 99 6.72 -11.96 10.46
CA ALA A 99 6.99 -11.35 11.77
C ALA A 99 8.21 -10.40 11.74
N PHE A 100 9.10 -10.56 10.76
CA PHE A 100 10.27 -9.71 10.58
C PHE A 100 9.99 -8.29 10.09
N TRP A 101 8.82 -8.01 9.51
CA TRP A 101 8.49 -6.63 9.10
C TRP A 101 8.54 -5.64 10.25
N GLY A 102 8.48 -6.12 11.49
CA GLY A 102 8.69 -5.29 12.68
C GLY A 102 10.08 -4.66 12.78
N LYS A 103 11.09 -5.25 12.13
CA LYS A 103 12.48 -4.80 12.21
C LYS A 103 12.79 -3.60 11.31
N PHE A 104 12.00 -3.38 10.23
CA PHE A 104 12.19 -2.29 9.30
C PHE A 104 11.16 -1.18 9.52
N GLN A 105 11.62 0.04 9.37
CA GLN A 105 10.74 1.20 9.20
C GLN A 105 10.49 1.35 7.70
N PHE A 106 9.24 1.30 7.28
CA PHE A 106 8.94 1.38 5.85
C PHE A 106 7.54 1.94 5.57
N THR A 107 7.35 2.37 4.32
CA THR A 107 6.05 2.64 3.72
C THR A 107 6.01 2.07 2.33
N ASP A 108 4.96 1.32 2.01
CA ASP A 108 4.77 0.74 0.70
C ASP A 108 3.90 1.65 -0.16
N LEU A 109 4.40 2.05 -1.32
CA LEU A 109 3.67 2.93 -2.23
C LEU A 109 2.50 2.23 -2.93
N PHE A 110 2.45 0.91 -2.89
CA PHE A 110 1.32 0.15 -3.38
C PHE A 110 0.10 0.23 -2.44
N ASP A 111 0.35 0.47 -1.14
CA ASP A 111 -0.72 0.60 -0.17
C ASP A 111 -1.70 1.73 -0.54
N ASP A 112 -2.99 1.45 -0.38
CA ASP A 112 -4.06 2.44 -0.57
C ASP A 112 -4.13 3.04 -1.98
N LEU A 113 -3.60 2.37 -3.00
CA LEU A 113 -3.88 2.72 -4.40
C LEU A 113 -5.33 2.37 -4.72
N LYS A 114 -6.00 3.28 -5.43
CA LYS A 114 -7.41 3.10 -5.83
C LYS A 114 -7.60 2.00 -6.89
N SER A 115 -6.58 1.74 -7.67
CA SER A 115 -6.57 0.70 -8.69
C SER A 115 -5.34 -0.17 -8.52
N MET A 116 -5.52 -1.47 -8.71
CA MET A 116 -4.41 -2.41 -8.80
C MET A 116 -3.66 -2.14 -10.10
N GLY A 117 -2.46 -1.61 -10.00
CA GLY A 117 -1.61 -1.31 -11.15
C GLY A 117 -0.18 -1.77 -10.91
N SER A 118 0.63 -1.73 -11.93
CA SER A 118 2.08 -1.93 -11.84
C SER A 118 2.81 -0.59 -11.86
N LEU A 119 4.10 -0.59 -11.49
CA LEU A 119 4.96 0.59 -11.64
C LEU A 119 5.01 1.04 -13.10
N LYS A 120 5.08 0.10 -14.05
CA LYS A 120 5.06 0.36 -15.51
C LYS A 120 3.75 1.03 -15.97
N GLN A 121 2.64 0.69 -15.34
CA GLN A 121 1.37 1.37 -15.62
C GLN A 121 1.38 2.81 -15.10
N PHE A 122 2.00 3.06 -13.95
CA PHE A 122 2.21 4.43 -13.46
C PHE A 122 3.11 5.22 -14.42
N GLU A 123 4.22 4.63 -14.88
CA GLU A 123 5.11 5.25 -15.87
C GLU A 123 4.34 5.63 -17.14
N SER A 124 3.58 4.70 -17.71
CA SER A 124 2.73 4.94 -18.87
C SER A 124 1.73 6.10 -18.64
N ASN A 125 1.02 6.08 -17.53
CA ASN A 125 0.01 7.09 -17.21
C ASN A 125 0.59 8.48 -16.96
N THR A 126 1.86 8.56 -16.57
CA THR A 126 2.55 9.83 -16.31
C THR A 126 3.44 10.29 -17.46
N GLY A 127 3.45 9.56 -18.57
CA GLY A 127 4.27 9.85 -19.76
C GLY A 127 5.77 9.62 -19.52
N LEU A 128 6.14 8.83 -18.53
CA LEU A 128 7.51 8.37 -18.36
C LEU A 128 7.84 7.30 -19.38
N LEU A 129 9.10 7.27 -19.80
CA LEU A 129 9.60 6.21 -20.67
C LEU A 129 9.62 4.89 -19.87
N ILE A 130 8.94 3.88 -20.39
CA ILE A 130 9.03 2.53 -19.84
C ILE A 130 10.35 1.92 -20.31
N LYS A 131 11.14 1.47 -19.36
CA LYS A 131 12.39 0.76 -19.63
C LYS A 131 12.25 -0.70 -19.21
N GLU A 132 12.76 -1.59 -20.03
CA GLU A 132 12.81 -3.03 -19.76
C GLU A 132 14.24 -3.51 -19.92
N SER A 133 14.66 -4.50 -19.17
CA SER A 133 15.94 -5.17 -19.39
C SER A 133 15.79 -6.28 -20.42
N SER A 134 16.79 -6.41 -21.28
CA SER A 134 16.87 -7.53 -22.23
C SER A 134 17.48 -8.79 -21.62
N VAL A 135 18.05 -8.68 -20.40
CA VAL A 135 18.71 -9.79 -19.72
C VAL A 135 17.66 -10.73 -19.10
N PRO A 136 17.62 -12.01 -19.51
CA PRO A 136 16.66 -12.96 -18.95
C PRO A 136 16.93 -13.20 -17.46
N PHE A 137 15.88 -13.15 -16.61
CA PHE A 137 15.97 -13.33 -15.16
C PHE A 137 16.64 -14.66 -14.73
N GLY A 138 16.58 -15.71 -15.54
CA GLY A 138 17.21 -17.00 -15.26
C GLY A 138 18.67 -17.10 -15.71
N LYS A 139 19.28 -16.02 -16.20
CA LYS A 139 20.66 -16.04 -16.69
C LYS A 139 21.66 -16.14 -15.53
N ALA A 140 22.32 -17.31 -15.41
CA ALA A 140 23.27 -17.56 -14.31
C ALA A 140 24.64 -16.91 -14.52
N ASN A 141 25.10 -16.83 -15.79
CA ASN A 141 26.42 -16.31 -16.14
C ASN A 141 26.30 -14.90 -16.70
N LEU A 142 26.19 -13.90 -15.84
CA LEU A 142 26.10 -12.51 -16.23
C LEU A 142 27.48 -11.99 -16.64
N THR A 143 27.55 -11.37 -17.80
CA THR A 143 28.71 -10.60 -18.24
C THR A 143 28.75 -9.22 -17.55
N GLY A 144 29.86 -8.52 -17.64
CA GLY A 144 29.94 -7.13 -17.17
C GLY A 144 28.91 -6.21 -17.83
N ALA A 145 28.65 -6.43 -19.12
CA ALA A 145 27.63 -5.69 -19.88
C ALA A 145 26.21 -5.99 -19.38
N ASP A 146 25.90 -7.25 -19.08
CA ASP A 146 24.62 -7.64 -18.49
C ASP A 146 24.40 -6.95 -17.13
N LYS A 147 25.41 -7.00 -16.25
CA LYS A 147 25.34 -6.37 -14.94
C LYS A 147 25.11 -4.86 -15.03
N GLU A 148 25.79 -4.19 -15.96
CA GLU A 148 25.58 -2.76 -16.20
C GLU A 148 24.16 -2.47 -16.70
N GLU A 149 23.64 -3.26 -17.65
CA GLU A 149 22.26 -3.12 -18.14
C GLU A 149 21.25 -3.28 -17.00
N ILE A 150 21.40 -4.30 -16.15
CA ILE A 150 20.55 -4.56 -14.99
C ILE A 150 20.60 -3.40 -14.01
N ILE A 151 21.78 -2.87 -13.70
CA ILE A 151 21.95 -1.70 -12.84
C ILE A 151 21.22 -0.49 -13.42
N GLN A 152 21.32 -0.24 -14.73
CA GLN A 152 20.65 0.87 -15.38
C GLN A 152 19.12 0.68 -15.38
N TYR A 153 18.64 -0.54 -15.45
CA TYR A 153 17.24 -0.87 -15.32
C TYR A 153 16.75 -0.62 -13.88
N CYS A 154 17.43 -1.15 -12.88
CA CYS A 154 17.13 -0.93 -11.47
C CYS A 154 17.15 0.57 -11.08
N LYS A 155 18.14 1.34 -11.58
CA LYS A 155 18.17 2.80 -11.40
C LYS A 155 16.95 3.49 -12.00
N HIS A 156 16.46 3.00 -13.14
CA HIS A 156 15.26 3.55 -13.77
C HIS A 156 14.02 3.28 -12.92
N ASP A 157 13.87 2.09 -12.34
CA ASP A 157 12.74 1.76 -11.48
C ASP A 157 12.79 2.57 -10.17
N VAL A 158 13.97 2.85 -9.62
CA VAL A 158 14.15 3.82 -8.52
C VAL A 158 13.74 5.24 -8.95
N PHE A 159 14.10 5.68 -10.17
CA PHE A 159 13.65 6.97 -10.70
C PHE A 159 12.13 7.05 -10.81
N ALA A 160 11.48 6.05 -11.40
CA ALA A 160 10.02 5.98 -11.52
C ALA A 160 9.35 5.98 -10.14
N THR A 161 9.94 5.26 -9.17
CA THR A 161 9.47 5.21 -7.79
C THR A 161 9.60 6.58 -7.09
N ASN A 162 10.68 7.33 -7.30
CA ASN A 162 10.81 8.72 -6.80
C ASN A 162 9.70 9.63 -7.35
N ARG A 163 9.35 9.48 -8.62
CA ARG A 163 8.22 10.20 -9.23
C ARG A 163 6.90 9.84 -8.57
N LEU A 164 6.70 8.58 -8.24
CA LEU A 164 5.52 8.13 -7.51
C LEU A 164 5.50 8.67 -6.07
N VAL A 165 6.64 8.69 -5.36
CA VAL A 165 6.76 9.34 -4.04
C VAL A 165 6.33 10.81 -4.14
N LYS A 166 6.85 11.54 -5.14
CA LYS A 166 6.51 12.95 -5.39
C LYS A 166 5.01 13.13 -5.62
N ALA A 167 4.41 12.30 -6.46
CA ALA A 167 2.97 12.33 -6.75
C ALA A 167 2.12 12.02 -5.50
N ARG A 168 2.61 11.17 -4.60
CA ARG A 168 1.93 10.77 -3.37
C ARG A 168 2.38 11.53 -2.13
N TRP A 169 3.23 12.53 -2.25
CA TRP A 169 3.82 13.24 -1.12
C TRP A 169 2.77 13.79 -0.13
N GLY A 170 1.74 14.42 -0.66
CA GLY A 170 0.63 14.93 0.16
C GLY A 170 -0.07 13.83 0.96
N TYR A 171 -0.28 12.67 0.36
CA TYR A 171 -0.87 11.50 1.02
C TYR A 171 0.06 10.96 2.12
N LEU A 172 1.34 10.77 1.84
CA LEU A 172 2.33 10.26 2.80
C LEU A 172 2.46 11.23 4.00
N THR A 173 2.52 12.53 3.73
CA THR A 173 2.58 13.57 4.77
C THR A 173 1.32 13.56 5.64
N ALA A 174 0.13 13.47 5.04
CA ALA A 174 -1.12 13.38 5.79
C ALA A 174 -1.15 12.13 6.68
N LYS A 175 -0.72 10.99 6.14
CA LYS A 175 -0.64 9.72 6.88
C LYS A 175 0.34 9.80 8.05
N ALA A 176 1.53 10.37 7.86
CA ALA A 176 2.51 10.62 8.91
C ALA A 176 1.96 11.57 9.99
N THR A 177 1.20 12.59 9.58
CA THR A 177 0.60 13.58 10.49
C THR A 177 -0.45 12.95 11.42
N CYS A 178 -1.05 11.81 11.06
CA CYS A 178 -1.96 11.08 11.95
C CYS A 178 -1.31 10.69 13.28
N SER A 179 0.01 10.57 13.33
CA SER A 179 0.77 10.33 14.57
C SER A 179 0.58 11.44 15.62
N LYS A 180 0.37 12.68 15.17
CA LYS A 180 0.14 13.84 16.06
C LYS A 180 -1.27 13.87 16.64
N LEU A 181 -2.19 13.12 16.05
CA LEU A 181 -3.60 13.08 16.40
C LEU A 181 -3.98 11.78 17.13
N SER A 182 -3.02 10.90 17.37
CA SER A 182 -3.26 9.57 17.92
C SER A 182 -2.08 9.12 18.77
N ALA A 183 -2.22 7.97 19.46
CA ALA A 183 -1.14 7.31 20.16
C ALA A 183 -0.19 6.51 19.24
N LEU A 184 -0.40 6.57 17.91
CA LEU A 184 0.44 5.88 16.94
C LEU A 184 1.73 6.65 16.69
N SER A 185 2.83 5.95 16.57
CA SER A 185 4.07 6.51 16.04
C SER A 185 3.96 6.83 14.54
N GLU A 186 4.81 7.72 14.04
CA GLU A 186 4.90 8.02 12.60
C GLU A 186 5.18 6.76 11.79
N ALA A 187 6.07 5.89 12.28
CA ALA A 187 6.39 4.61 11.67
C ALA A 187 5.15 3.68 11.57
N GLU A 188 4.34 3.62 12.61
CA GLU A 188 3.10 2.83 12.58
C GLU A 188 2.07 3.40 11.60
N CYS A 189 1.95 4.71 11.52
CA CYS A 189 1.08 5.36 10.55
C CYS A 189 1.53 5.03 9.11
N LEU A 190 2.80 5.15 8.81
CA LEU A 190 3.35 4.91 7.49
C LEU A 190 3.30 3.44 7.05
N LYS A 191 3.55 2.52 7.97
CA LYS A 191 3.58 1.09 7.73
C LYS A 191 2.22 0.47 7.46
N ASN A 192 1.15 1.03 8.03
CA ASN A 192 -0.20 0.49 7.91
C ASN A 192 -0.98 1.16 6.79
N THR A 193 -2.00 0.48 6.24
CA THR A 193 -2.95 1.08 5.31
C THR A 193 -3.78 2.19 5.99
N ALA A 194 -4.31 3.14 5.22
CA ALA A 194 -5.12 4.23 5.77
C ALA A 194 -6.33 3.76 6.59
N PRO A 195 -7.11 2.74 6.15
CA PRO A 195 -8.19 2.20 6.98
C PRO A 195 -7.70 1.66 8.33
N LYS A 196 -6.56 0.99 8.34
CA LYS A 196 -5.99 0.45 9.57
C LYS A 196 -5.47 1.55 10.50
N VAL A 197 -4.91 2.61 9.96
CA VAL A 197 -4.53 3.80 10.73
C VAL A 197 -5.78 4.44 11.35
N CYS A 198 -6.82 4.69 10.55
CA CYS A 198 -8.08 5.24 11.03
C CYS A 198 -8.70 4.36 12.13
N ALA A 199 -8.76 3.04 11.92
CA ALA A 199 -9.30 2.12 12.92
C ALA A 199 -8.53 2.21 14.26
N LYS A 200 -7.20 2.26 14.20
CA LYS A 200 -6.37 2.43 15.41
C LYS A 200 -6.56 3.80 16.07
N MET A 201 -6.70 4.88 15.29
CA MET A 201 -6.94 6.23 15.82
C MET A 201 -8.24 6.32 16.62
N ILE A 202 -9.30 5.62 16.21
CA ILE A 202 -10.59 5.59 16.92
C ILE A 202 -10.69 4.43 17.93
N TYR A 203 -9.58 3.75 18.20
CA TYR A 203 -9.53 2.58 19.09
C TYR A 203 -10.49 1.47 18.69
N ALA A 204 -10.76 1.30 17.41
CA ALA A 204 -11.60 0.22 16.92
C ALA A 204 -10.96 -1.13 17.25
N LYS A 205 -11.74 -2.00 17.86
CA LYS A 205 -11.30 -3.38 18.12
C LYS A 205 -11.52 -4.20 16.86
N GLN A 206 -10.46 -4.83 16.37
CA GLN A 206 -10.59 -5.80 15.30
C GLN A 206 -11.35 -7.01 15.86
N LYS A 207 -12.53 -7.29 15.30
CA LYS A 207 -13.19 -8.57 15.54
C LYS A 207 -12.52 -9.60 14.64
N VAL A 208 -12.14 -10.72 15.21
CA VAL A 208 -11.76 -11.91 14.43
C VAL A 208 -13.06 -12.47 13.87
N HIS A 209 -13.15 -12.57 12.55
CA HIS A 209 -14.29 -13.19 11.90
C HIS A 209 -14.06 -14.70 11.88
N GLU A 210 -14.92 -15.40 12.57
CA GLU A 210 -15.08 -16.85 12.39
C GLU A 210 -16.19 -17.06 11.37
N ASP A 211 -16.08 -18.11 10.56
CA ASP A 211 -17.11 -18.48 9.61
C ASP A 211 -18.45 -18.66 10.34
N GLY A 212 -19.50 -17.99 9.86
CA GLY A 212 -20.83 -18.04 10.44
C GLY A 212 -21.15 -16.97 11.49
N MET A 213 -20.27 -16.00 11.73
CA MET A 213 -20.60 -14.85 12.60
C MET A 213 -21.64 -13.93 11.97
N THR A 214 -22.59 -13.49 12.78
CA THR A 214 -23.53 -12.43 12.44
C THR A 214 -22.95 -11.07 12.81
N TYR A 215 -23.13 -10.07 11.96
CA TYR A 215 -22.81 -8.70 12.31
C TYR A 215 -23.94 -8.09 13.13
N GLU A 216 -23.56 -7.47 14.24
CA GLU A 216 -24.46 -6.60 14.97
C GLU A 216 -24.01 -5.15 14.81
N ILE A 217 -24.94 -4.26 14.50
CA ILE A 217 -24.69 -2.84 14.58
C ILE A 217 -24.43 -2.50 16.05
N PRO A 218 -23.28 -1.89 16.39
CA PRO A 218 -23.04 -1.49 17.75
C PRO A 218 -24.18 -0.60 18.27
N LYS A 219 -24.71 -0.90 19.44
CA LYS A 219 -25.86 -0.17 20.04
C LYS A 219 -25.71 1.35 20.02
N LYS A 220 -24.47 1.85 20.15
CA LYS A 220 -24.17 3.30 20.06
C LYS A 220 -24.37 3.89 18.68
N LEU A 221 -24.25 3.09 17.63
CA LEU A 221 -24.37 3.52 16.24
C LEU A 221 -25.77 3.28 15.68
N GLU A 222 -26.53 2.40 16.30
CA GLU A 222 -27.89 2.06 15.87
C GLU A 222 -28.80 3.28 15.70
N PRO A 223 -28.85 4.26 16.62
CA PRO A 223 -29.65 5.47 16.42
C PRO A 223 -29.25 6.29 15.20
N ILE A 224 -27.93 6.35 14.90
CA ILE A 224 -27.42 7.06 13.72
C ILE A 224 -27.86 6.33 12.45
N PHE A 225 -27.71 5.00 12.41
CA PHE A 225 -28.15 4.20 11.28
C PHE A 225 -29.67 4.33 11.06
N ARG A 226 -30.45 4.20 12.14
CA ARG A 226 -31.92 4.33 12.06
C ARG A 226 -32.40 5.71 11.65
N ALA A 227 -31.64 6.77 11.95
CA ALA A 227 -31.96 8.14 11.54
C ALA A 227 -31.72 8.40 10.04
N HIS A 228 -30.78 7.66 9.43
CA HIS A 228 -30.31 7.95 8.07
C HIS A 228 -30.55 6.81 7.06
N ILE A 229 -30.88 5.62 7.52
CA ILE A 229 -31.11 4.44 6.69
C ILE A 229 -32.53 3.93 6.96
N HIS A 230 -33.24 3.58 5.87
CA HIS A 230 -34.60 3.09 6.00
C HIS A 230 -34.68 1.87 6.93
N PRO A 231 -35.63 1.81 7.87
CA PRO A 231 -35.72 0.73 8.87
C PRO A 231 -35.68 -0.68 8.28
N THR A 232 -36.39 -0.90 7.17
CA THR A 232 -36.40 -2.21 6.48
C THR A 232 -35.03 -2.70 6.08
N ILE A 233 -34.08 -1.79 5.78
CA ILE A 233 -32.71 -2.15 5.41
C ILE A 233 -31.95 -2.61 6.65
N ILE A 234 -32.07 -1.87 7.75
CA ILE A 234 -31.41 -2.17 9.01
C ILE A 234 -31.93 -3.51 9.55
N ASP A 235 -33.24 -3.71 9.52
CA ASP A 235 -33.85 -4.93 10.06
C ASP A 235 -33.49 -6.18 9.24
N ASN A 236 -33.28 -6.02 7.92
CA ASN A 236 -32.80 -7.10 7.07
C ASN A 236 -31.30 -7.36 7.20
N PHE A 237 -30.54 -6.39 7.71
CA PHE A 237 -29.09 -6.49 7.86
C PHE A 237 -28.68 -7.06 9.21
N VAL A 238 -29.43 -6.74 10.27
CA VAL A 238 -29.16 -7.21 11.63
C VAL A 238 -29.49 -8.68 11.75
N GLY A 239 -28.52 -9.48 12.20
CA GLY A 239 -28.70 -10.91 12.42
C GLY A 239 -28.57 -11.81 11.19
N GLN A 240 -28.21 -11.28 10.03
CA GLN A 240 -27.92 -12.11 8.86
C GLN A 240 -26.49 -12.67 8.92
N PRO A 241 -26.28 -13.94 8.56
CA PRO A 241 -24.94 -14.46 8.45
C PRO A 241 -24.17 -13.76 7.33
N LEU A 242 -22.89 -13.47 7.59
CA LEU A 242 -21.99 -13.00 6.56
C LEU A 242 -21.74 -14.09 5.53
N VAL A 243 -22.17 -13.82 4.32
CA VAL A 243 -21.81 -14.63 3.16
C VAL A 243 -20.67 -13.89 2.45
N ASN A 244 -19.62 -14.58 2.10
CA ASN A 244 -18.60 -14.02 1.22
C ASN A 244 -19.30 -13.52 -0.05
N ASP A 245 -18.91 -12.32 -0.51
CA ASP A 245 -19.52 -11.62 -1.65
C ASP A 245 -20.96 -11.14 -1.44
N PHE A 246 -21.33 -10.91 -0.20
CA PHE A 246 -22.61 -10.29 0.13
C PHE A 246 -22.66 -8.86 -0.39
N GLU A 247 -23.67 -8.58 -1.23
CA GLU A 247 -24.00 -7.26 -1.70
C GLU A 247 -25.49 -7.03 -1.56
N TYR A 248 -25.85 -5.94 -0.88
CA TYR A 248 -27.24 -5.53 -0.70
C TYR A 248 -27.43 -4.11 -1.16
N SER A 249 -28.25 -3.91 -2.19
CA SER A 249 -28.47 -2.61 -2.82
C SER A 249 -29.84 -2.07 -2.46
N VAL A 250 -29.90 -0.81 -1.98
CA VAL A 250 -31.13 -0.14 -1.62
C VAL A 250 -31.18 1.23 -2.23
N LYS A 251 -32.35 1.57 -2.80
CA LYS A 251 -32.66 2.92 -3.27
C LYS A 251 -33.34 3.69 -2.16
N TYR A 252 -32.77 4.82 -1.79
CA TYR A 252 -33.39 5.77 -0.88
C TYR A 252 -33.31 7.16 -1.49
N LEU A 253 -34.47 7.79 -1.69
CA LEU A 253 -34.63 9.02 -2.47
C LEU A 253 -34.07 8.81 -3.90
N LYS A 254 -33.08 9.65 -4.31
CA LYS A 254 -32.41 9.54 -5.61
C LYS A 254 -31.08 8.75 -5.55
N ASN A 255 -30.75 8.20 -4.38
CA ASN A 255 -29.46 7.54 -4.15
C ASN A 255 -29.64 6.03 -4.09
N THR A 256 -28.63 5.33 -4.55
CA THR A 256 -28.48 3.89 -4.33
C THR A 256 -27.37 3.67 -3.31
N PHE A 257 -27.71 2.99 -2.24
CA PHE A 257 -26.75 2.56 -1.21
C PHE A 257 -26.46 1.09 -1.44
N VAL A 258 -25.18 0.76 -1.50
CA VAL A 258 -24.72 -0.62 -1.65
C VAL A 258 -23.97 -1.01 -0.38
N PHE A 259 -24.44 -2.06 0.26
CA PHE A 259 -23.84 -2.64 1.46
C PHE A 259 -23.14 -3.93 1.04
N GLY A 260 -21.89 -4.07 1.37
CA GLY A 260 -21.11 -5.25 1.03
C GLY A 260 -20.06 -5.57 2.07
N THR A 261 -19.32 -6.62 1.84
CA THR A 261 -18.21 -7.04 2.73
C THR A 261 -17.12 -5.99 2.90
N GLY A 262 -17.00 -5.04 1.96
CA GLY A 262 -16.05 -3.91 2.02
C GLY A 262 -16.57 -2.63 2.68
N GLY A 263 -17.84 -2.58 3.11
CA GLY A 263 -18.46 -1.39 3.73
C GLY A 263 -19.72 -0.89 3.04
N VAL A 264 -20.12 0.34 3.36
CA VAL A 264 -21.28 1.00 2.74
C VAL A 264 -20.80 1.94 1.65
N HIS A 265 -21.29 1.74 0.44
CA HIS A 265 -21.03 2.60 -0.70
C HIS A 265 -22.32 3.25 -1.16
N SER A 266 -22.27 4.50 -1.61
CA SER A 266 -23.41 5.16 -2.22
C SER A 266 -23.07 5.70 -3.59
N THR A 267 -23.95 5.47 -4.54
CA THR A 267 -23.96 6.19 -5.81
C THR A 267 -24.90 7.36 -5.68
N LEU A 268 -24.38 8.55 -5.85
CA LEU A 268 -25.10 9.78 -5.61
C LEU A 268 -25.54 10.37 -6.94
N ALA A 269 -26.80 10.78 -7.00
CA ALA A 269 -27.27 11.55 -8.15
C ALA A 269 -26.72 12.98 -8.06
N ASP A 270 -26.11 13.46 -9.14
CA ASP A 270 -25.46 14.77 -9.24
C ASP A 270 -26.29 15.95 -8.71
N SER A 271 -27.60 15.85 -8.81
CA SER A 271 -28.53 16.90 -8.38
C SER A 271 -28.66 17.10 -6.87
N LEU A 272 -28.14 16.19 -6.06
CA LEU A 272 -28.26 16.27 -4.58
C LEU A 272 -27.15 17.11 -3.93
N PHE A 273 -26.10 17.42 -4.65
CA PHE A 273 -24.87 17.97 -4.09
C PHE A 273 -24.57 19.39 -4.52
N CYS A 274 -25.30 19.87 -5.51
CA CYS A 274 -25.11 21.24 -6.00
C CYS A 274 -25.80 22.30 -5.14
N LYS A 275 -26.45 21.92 -4.06
CA LYS A 275 -27.19 22.85 -3.17
C LYS A 275 -26.62 22.78 -1.76
N SER A 276 -25.42 23.24 -1.55
CA SER A 276 -25.02 23.74 -0.24
C SER A 276 -25.02 25.26 -0.27
N ASP A 277 -25.51 25.86 0.78
CA ASP A 277 -25.56 27.33 0.96
C ASP A 277 -24.20 28.03 0.86
N SER A 278 -23.12 27.27 0.70
CA SER A 278 -21.76 27.75 0.58
C SER A 278 -21.18 27.71 -0.84
N GLY A 279 -22.01 27.53 -1.87
CA GLY A 279 -21.62 27.55 -3.28
C GLY A 279 -20.47 26.60 -3.61
N LEU A 280 -20.61 25.83 -4.66
CA LEU A 280 -19.57 24.95 -5.23
C LEU A 280 -18.92 23.94 -4.28
N CYS A 281 -19.62 22.84 -4.15
CA CYS A 281 -18.99 21.61 -3.68
C CYS A 281 -18.71 20.69 -4.85
N SER A 282 -17.49 20.17 -4.92
CA SER A 282 -17.34 18.91 -5.59
C SER A 282 -18.21 17.89 -4.83
N ALA A 283 -19.19 17.33 -5.50
CA ALA A 283 -20.21 16.49 -4.91
C ALA A 283 -19.67 15.33 -4.05
N GLN A 284 -18.49 14.87 -4.33
CA GLN A 284 -17.88 13.70 -3.69
C GLN A 284 -17.28 13.96 -2.31
N SER A 285 -16.88 15.18 -1.98
CA SER A 285 -16.11 15.44 -0.76
C SER A 285 -16.91 15.94 0.43
N ARG A 286 -18.13 16.46 0.23
CA ARG A 286 -18.88 17.10 1.32
C ARG A 286 -20.10 16.36 1.82
N VAL A 287 -20.61 15.43 1.07
CA VAL A 287 -21.82 14.71 1.50
C VAL A 287 -21.49 13.43 2.24
N LEU A 288 -20.39 12.80 1.90
CA LEU A 288 -19.92 11.65 2.69
C LEU A 288 -19.66 11.99 4.17
N PRO A 289 -19.11 13.15 4.55
CA PRO A 289 -18.95 13.51 5.96
C PRO A 289 -20.26 13.91 6.65
N SER A 290 -21.25 14.40 5.93
CA SER A 290 -22.48 14.89 6.56
C SER A 290 -23.63 13.89 6.59
N LEU A 291 -23.62 12.91 5.66
CA LEU A 291 -24.67 11.88 5.57
C LEU A 291 -24.19 10.50 6.07
N MET A 292 -22.89 10.30 6.05
CA MET A 292 -22.29 9.12 6.66
C MET A 292 -20.95 9.53 7.26
N PRO A 293 -20.84 9.56 8.57
CA PRO A 293 -19.54 9.29 9.15
C PRO A 293 -19.09 7.98 8.48
N THR A 294 -17.91 7.99 7.88
CA THR A 294 -17.36 6.85 7.15
C THR A 294 -17.24 5.66 8.08
N PHE A 295 -18.34 4.98 8.32
CA PHE A 295 -18.35 3.71 8.99
C PHE A 295 -18.01 2.65 7.94
N ARG A 296 -16.73 2.44 7.72
CA ARG A 296 -16.30 1.14 7.24
C ARG A 296 -16.57 0.18 8.39
N ILE A 297 -17.61 -0.61 8.23
CA ILE A 297 -17.71 -1.88 8.96
C ILE A 297 -16.62 -2.73 8.28
N GLY A 298 -15.39 -2.61 8.81
CA GLY A 298 -14.23 -3.23 8.22
C GLY A 298 -14.34 -4.74 8.32
N SER A 299 -14.03 -5.41 7.24
CA SER A 299 -13.59 -6.80 7.24
C SER A 299 -12.33 -6.98 8.07
#